data_ab2acd6cf6eae9cf8747d64c72ccc3ca
#
_entry.id   ab2acd6cf6eae9cf8747d64c72ccc3ca
#
_cell.length_a   1.000
_cell.length_b   1.000
_cell.length_c   1.000
_cell.angle_alpha   90.00
_cell.angle_beta   90.00
_cell.angle_gamma   90.00
#
_symmetry.space_group_name_H-M   'P 1'
#
loop_
_entity.id
_entity.type
_entity.pdbx_description
1 polymer ?
#
loop_
_entity_poly.entity_id
_entity_poly.type
_entity_poly.pdbx_seq_one_letter_code
_entity_poly.pdbx_strand_id
1 'polypeptide(L)'
;MLRHAPRIHLNTVVLGELIGGFAAGTREAANRQSLSKFLDSPRVSLLDLTVDTADAYAQVWLGLRRKGQPIPSNDLWIAATALEHGAALLTLDSHFRQVDGLRVVERLADLLP
;
A
#
# COMPACT_ATOMS: atom_id res chain seq x y z
N MET A 1 -19.45 1.33 23.83
CA MET A 1 -18.15 1.85 23.41
C MET A 1 -18.00 1.71 21.90
N LEU A 2 -17.74 2.80 21.24
CA LEU A 2 -17.54 2.79 19.80
C LEU A 2 -16.15 2.25 19.49
N ARG A 3 -16.11 1.21 18.67
CA ARG A 3 -14.84 0.71 18.14
C ARG A 3 -14.53 1.39 16.82
N HIS A 4 -13.37 1.97 16.74
CA HIS A 4 -12.89 2.49 15.47
C HIS A 4 -12.46 1.33 14.59
N ALA A 5 -13.16 1.16 13.48
CA ALA A 5 -12.68 0.24 12.47
C ALA A 5 -11.37 0.76 11.89
N PRO A 6 -10.44 -0.11 11.56
CA PRO A 6 -9.18 0.34 10.97
C PRO A 6 -9.44 1.11 9.67
N ARG A 7 -8.74 2.24 9.52
CA ARG A 7 -8.76 2.99 8.28
C ARG A 7 -7.86 2.28 7.27
N ILE A 8 -8.37 2.15 6.05
CA ILE A 8 -7.64 1.52 4.96
C ILE A 8 -7.12 2.62 4.05
N HIS A 9 -5.83 2.58 3.75
CA HIS A 9 -5.18 3.54 2.85
C HIS A 9 -4.72 2.83 1.59
N LEU A 10 -5.03 3.43 0.46
CA LEU A 10 -4.47 3.03 -0.84
C LEU A 10 -3.68 4.21 -1.39
N ASN A 11 -2.57 3.93 -2.05
CA ASN A 11 -1.90 4.98 -2.80
C ASN A 11 -2.18 4.86 -4.30
N THR A 12 -1.80 5.89 -5.04
CA THR A 12 -2.03 5.96 -6.47
C THR A 12 -1.33 4.82 -7.23
N VAL A 13 -0.18 4.36 -6.74
CA VAL A 13 0.57 3.25 -7.35
C VAL A 13 -0.24 1.95 -7.27
N VAL A 14 -0.75 1.61 -6.09
CA VAL A 14 -1.58 0.41 -5.89
C VAL A 14 -2.83 0.49 -6.77
N LEU A 15 -3.46 1.65 -6.82
CA LEU A 15 -4.64 1.86 -7.65
C LEU A 15 -4.33 1.60 -9.12
N GLY A 16 -3.19 2.11 -9.61
CA GLY A 16 -2.75 1.86 -10.98
C GLY A 16 -2.51 0.39 -11.27
N GLU A 17 -1.91 -0.33 -10.34
CA GLU A 17 -1.69 -1.78 -10.49
C GLU A 17 -3.01 -2.55 -10.56
N LEU A 18 -3.97 -2.20 -9.70
CA LEU A 18 -5.30 -2.83 -9.72
C LEU A 18 -6.02 -2.58 -11.04
N ILE A 19 -6.09 -1.33 -11.47
CA ILE A 19 -6.78 -0.95 -12.71
C ILE A 19 -6.10 -1.60 -13.92
N GLY A 20 -4.77 -1.62 -13.94
CA GLY A 20 -4.01 -2.28 -15.00
C GLY A 20 -4.28 -3.78 -15.06
N GLY A 21 -4.36 -4.43 -13.89
CA GLY A 21 -4.71 -5.84 -13.80
C GLY A 21 -6.13 -6.11 -14.30
N PHE A 22 -7.09 -5.24 -13.98
CA PHE A 22 -8.46 -5.38 -14.47
C PHE A 22 -8.52 -5.25 -16.00
N ALA A 23 -7.79 -4.29 -16.55
CA ALA A 23 -7.77 -4.06 -18.00
C ALA A 23 -7.20 -5.26 -18.77
N ALA A 24 -6.22 -5.94 -18.17
CA ALA A 24 -5.61 -7.14 -18.77
C ALA A 24 -6.47 -8.40 -18.63
N GLY A 25 -7.48 -8.37 -17.76
CA GLY A 25 -8.33 -9.52 -17.49
C GLY A 25 -9.63 -9.51 -18.29
N THR A 26 -10.56 -10.40 -17.89
CA THR A 26 -11.82 -10.60 -18.60
C THR A 26 -13.03 -9.99 -17.90
N ARG A 27 -12.81 -9.39 -16.71
CA ARG A 27 -13.90 -8.86 -15.88
C ARG A 27 -13.67 -7.40 -15.50
N GLU A 28 -13.11 -6.61 -16.40
CA GLU A 28 -12.74 -5.22 -16.13
C GLU A 28 -13.91 -4.40 -15.58
N ALA A 29 -15.05 -4.41 -16.26
CA ALA A 29 -16.18 -3.59 -15.85
C ALA A 29 -16.68 -3.93 -14.45
N ALA A 30 -16.83 -5.22 -14.15
CA ALA A 30 -17.28 -5.68 -12.83
C ALA A 30 -16.28 -5.34 -11.74
N ASN A 31 -14.99 -5.52 -12.02
CA ASN A 31 -13.93 -5.24 -11.06
C ASN A 31 -13.78 -3.74 -10.79
N ARG A 32 -13.91 -2.90 -11.82
CA ARG A 32 -13.89 -1.45 -11.65
C ARG A 32 -15.08 -0.97 -10.82
N GLN A 33 -16.24 -1.59 -11.00
CA GLN A 33 -17.43 -1.27 -10.21
C GLN A 33 -17.23 -1.62 -8.73
N SER A 34 -16.65 -2.79 -8.46
CA SER A 34 -16.31 -3.20 -7.08
C SER A 34 -15.30 -2.27 -6.45
N LEU A 35 -14.28 -1.85 -7.21
CA LEU A 35 -13.27 -0.90 -6.73
C LEU A 35 -13.90 0.45 -6.41
N SER A 36 -14.79 0.94 -7.27
CA SER A 36 -15.48 2.21 -7.05
C SER A 36 -16.26 2.20 -5.74
N LYS A 37 -16.98 1.13 -5.47
CA LYS A 37 -17.71 0.96 -4.20
C LYS A 37 -16.78 0.93 -3.01
N PHE A 38 -15.66 0.24 -3.14
CA PHE A 38 -14.65 0.17 -2.09
C PHE A 38 -14.09 1.57 -1.79
N LEU A 39 -13.76 2.35 -2.81
CA LEU A 39 -13.22 3.71 -2.65
C LEU A 39 -14.23 4.68 -2.03
N ASP A 40 -15.54 4.41 -2.19
CA ASP A 40 -16.59 5.24 -1.59
C ASP A 40 -16.78 4.97 -0.10
N SER A 41 -16.18 3.92 0.44
CA SER A 41 -16.27 3.61 1.87
C SER A 41 -15.62 4.72 2.70
N PRO A 42 -16.26 5.18 3.79
CA PRO A 42 -15.65 6.19 4.66
C PRO A 42 -14.39 5.69 5.38
N ARG A 43 -14.13 4.39 5.37
CA ARG A 43 -12.93 3.80 5.96
C ARG A 43 -11.74 3.83 5.02
N VAL A 44 -11.96 4.12 3.73
CA VAL A 44 -10.92 4.07 2.71
C VAL A 44 -10.48 5.48 2.37
N SER A 45 -9.18 5.69 2.41
CA SER A 45 -8.55 6.94 1.99
C SER A 45 -7.59 6.66 0.85
N LEU A 46 -7.62 7.51 -0.16
CA LEU A 46 -6.66 7.48 -1.24
C LEU A 46 -5.56 8.48 -0.93
N LEU A 47 -4.32 8.02 -0.92
CA LEU A 47 -3.16 8.85 -0.60
C LEU A 47 -2.37 9.17 -1.86
N ASP A 48 -2.11 10.46 -2.06
CA ASP A 48 -1.30 10.93 -3.18
C ASP A 48 0.19 10.81 -2.86
N LEU A 49 1.00 10.69 -3.89
CA LEU A 49 2.45 10.79 -3.77
C LEU A 49 2.82 12.27 -3.69
N THR A 50 3.55 12.63 -2.65
CA THR A 50 3.96 14.02 -2.39
C THR A 50 5.47 14.13 -2.28
N VAL A 51 5.96 15.33 -2.01
CA VAL A 51 7.38 15.56 -1.73
C VAL A 51 7.82 14.78 -0.50
N ASP A 52 6.98 14.71 0.52
CA ASP A 52 7.28 13.93 1.74
C ASP A 52 7.37 12.45 1.44
N THR A 53 6.53 11.95 0.52
CA THR A 53 6.63 10.57 0.06
C THR A 53 7.97 10.32 -0.64
N ALA A 54 8.46 11.29 -1.41
CA ALA A 54 9.75 11.17 -2.08
C ALA A 54 10.91 11.05 -1.07
N ASP A 55 10.86 11.79 0.03
CA ASP A 55 11.86 11.67 1.10
C ASP A 55 11.81 10.28 1.74
N ALA A 56 10.62 9.77 2.03
CA ALA A 56 10.44 8.42 2.56
C ALA A 56 10.96 7.37 1.56
N TYR A 57 10.67 7.55 0.28
CA TYR A 57 11.17 6.67 -0.79
C TYR A 57 12.70 6.60 -0.75
N ALA A 58 13.37 7.74 -0.67
CA ALA A 58 14.84 7.78 -0.65
C ALA A 58 15.42 7.03 0.54
N GLN A 59 14.80 7.14 1.71
CA GLN A 59 15.24 6.42 2.91
C GLN A 59 15.06 4.92 2.77
N VAL A 60 13.92 4.46 2.23
CA VAL A 60 13.66 3.04 1.99
C VAL A 60 14.65 2.49 0.96
N TRP A 61 14.82 3.21 -0.14
CA TRP A 61 15.75 2.84 -1.22
C TRP A 61 17.17 2.65 -0.68
N LEU A 62 17.66 3.64 0.09
CA LEU A 62 19.01 3.58 0.64
C LEU A 62 19.17 2.45 1.63
N GLY A 63 18.20 2.23 2.52
CA GLY A 63 18.24 1.15 3.51
C GLY A 63 18.31 -0.22 2.85
N LEU A 64 17.51 -0.44 1.81
CA LEU A 64 17.51 -1.71 1.08
C LEU A 64 18.80 -1.92 0.28
N ARG A 65 19.34 -0.84 -0.30
CA ARG A 65 20.61 -0.89 -1.02
C ARG A 65 21.75 -1.30 -0.08
N ARG A 66 21.77 -0.75 1.13
CA ARG A 66 22.79 -1.09 2.14
C ARG A 66 22.72 -2.53 2.57
N LYS A 67 21.53 -3.12 2.56
CA LYS A 67 21.33 -4.54 2.89
C LYS A 67 21.58 -5.46 1.71
N GLY A 68 21.76 -4.93 0.49
CA GLY A 68 21.83 -5.75 -0.71
C GLY A 68 20.50 -6.41 -1.07
N GLN A 69 19.38 -5.80 -0.70
CA GLN A 69 18.03 -6.35 -0.86
C GLN A 69 17.13 -5.40 -1.67
N PRO A 70 17.46 -5.08 -2.94
CA PRO A 70 16.64 -4.16 -3.72
C PRO A 70 15.26 -4.77 -4.01
N ILE A 71 14.25 -3.90 -4.08
CA ILE A 71 12.90 -4.26 -4.50
C ILE A 71 12.49 -3.38 -5.69
N PRO A 72 11.46 -3.77 -6.46
CA PRO A 72 10.99 -2.95 -7.58
C PRO A 72 10.57 -1.54 -7.13
N SER A 73 10.69 -0.56 -8.01
CA SER A 73 10.41 0.83 -7.66
C SER A 73 8.95 1.09 -7.30
N ASN A 74 8.00 0.39 -7.92
CA ASN A 74 6.60 0.49 -7.52
C ASN A 74 6.40 0.05 -6.07
N ASP A 75 7.07 -1.02 -5.64
CA ASP A 75 7.02 -1.48 -4.25
C ASP A 75 7.69 -0.49 -3.30
N LEU A 76 8.74 0.19 -3.76
CA LEU A 76 9.37 1.27 -2.98
C LEU A 76 8.37 2.39 -2.68
N TRP A 77 7.57 2.81 -3.67
CA TRP A 77 6.55 3.83 -3.48
C TRP A 77 5.46 3.40 -2.51
N ILE A 78 5.06 2.12 -2.59
CA ILE A 78 4.06 1.56 -1.68
C ILE A 78 4.59 1.56 -0.24
N ALA A 79 5.81 1.07 -0.04
CA ALA A 79 6.45 1.04 1.28
C ALA A 79 6.66 2.45 1.83
N ALA A 80 7.12 3.38 0.98
CA ALA A 80 7.33 4.77 1.36
C ALA A 80 6.05 5.44 1.83
N THR A 81 4.94 5.22 1.13
CA THR A 81 3.65 5.77 1.53
C THR A 81 3.21 5.23 2.89
N ALA A 82 3.37 3.94 3.12
CA ALA A 82 3.01 3.34 4.40
C ALA A 82 3.85 3.92 5.55
N LEU A 83 5.15 4.05 5.36
CA LEU A 83 6.05 4.63 6.38
C LEU A 83 5.73 6.10 6.63
N GLU A 84 5.48 6.87 5.59
CA GLU A 84 5.16 8.30 5.70
C GLU A 84 3.95 8.53 6.59
N HIS A 85 2.95 7.66 6.48
CA HIS A 85 1.68 7.80 7.20
C HIS A 85 1.60 6.93 8.46
N GLY A 86 2.68 6.26 8.83
CA GLY A 86 2.68 5.38 10.01
C GLY A 86 1.69 4.22 9.88
N ALA A 87 1.43 3.78 8.66
CA ALA A 87 0.46 2.73 8.39
C ALA A 87 1.14 1.36 8.28
N ALA A 88 0.43 0.31 8.68
CA ALA A 88 0.85 -1.05 8.39
C ALA A 88 0.51 -1.39 6.95
N LEU A 89 1.33 -2.24 6.33
CA LEU A 89 1.11 -2.71 4.97
C LEU A 89 0.50 -4.11 5.00
N LEU A 90 -0.65 -4.27 4.35
CA LEU A 90 -1.31 -5.57 4.17
C LEU A 90 -0.86 -6.16 2.83
N THR A 91 -0.10 -7.24 2.87
CA THR A 91 0.44 -7.86 1.67
C THR A 91 0.86 -9.30 1.95
N LEU A 92 0.81 -10.14 0.92
CA LEU A 92 1.37 -11.49 0.97
C LEU A 92 2.81 -11.54 0.45
N ASP A 93 3.31 -10.42 -0.10
CA ASP A 93 4.65 -10.35 -0.67
C ASP A 93 5.68 -10.20 0.44
N SER A 94 6.59 -11.18 0.53
CA SER A 94 7.63 -11.20 1.55
C SER A 94 8.73 -10.14 1.34
N HIS A 95 8.83 -9.56 0.15
CA HIS A 95 9.82 -8.52 -0.14
C HIS A 95 9.73 -7.33 0.80
N PHE A 96 8.53 -6.97 1.23
CA PHE A 96 8.32 -5.82 2.10
C PHE A 96 8.86 -6.01 3.52
N ARG A 97 9.14 -7.24 3.94
CA ARG A 97 9.69 -7.52 5.26
C ARG A 97 11.12 -7.02 5.41
N GLN A 98 11.79 -6.75 4.30
CA GLN A 98 13.16 -6.21 4.30
C GLN A 98 13.20 -4.71 4.60
N VAL A 99 12.06 -4.03 4.60
CA VAL A 99 11.97 -2.59 4.83
C VAL A 99 11.97 -2.30 6.32
N ASP A 100 13.01 -1.61 6.80
CA ASP A 100 13.12 -1.27 8.20
C ASP A 100 12.00 -0.33 8.64
N GLY A 101 11.42 -0.61 9.80
CA GLY A 101 10.38 0.21 10.39
C GLY A 101 8.99 -0.01 9.80
N LEU A 102 8.87 -0.82 8.76
CA LEU A 102 7.57 -1.09 8.13
C LEU A 102 6.89 -2.27 8.82
N ARG A 103 5.70 -2.04 9.34
CA ARG A 103 4.86 -3.11 9.86
C ARG A 103 4.14 -3.79 8.69
N VAL A 104 4.39 -5.08 8.51
CA VAL A 104 3.77 -5.88 7.45
C VAL A 104 2.83 -6.88 8.09
N VAL A 105 1.59 -6.97 7.56
CA VAL A 105 0.60 -7.94 8.01
C VAL A 105 0.07 -8.69 6.80
N GLU A 106 -0.32 -9.95 7.00
CA GLU A 106 -0.81 -10.81 5.93
C GLU A 106 -2.33 -10.97 5.96
N ARG A 107 -2.97 -10.64 7.07
CA ARG A 107 -4.41 -10.76 7.25
C ARG A 107 -4.98 -9.48 7.82
N LEU A 108 -6.18 -9.13 7.36
CA LEU A 108 -6.86 -7.95 7.87
C LEU A 108 -7.10 -8.04 9.39
N ALA A 109 -7.34 -9.25 9.91
CA ALA A 109 -7.53 -9.47 11.34
C ALA A 109 -6.33 -9.04 12.18
N ASP A 110 -5.11 -9.06 11.61
CA ASP A 110 -3.89 -8.66 12.31
C ASP A 110 -3.80 -7.14 12.52
N LEU A 111 -4.67 -6.36 11.86
CA LEU A 111 -4.77 -4.91 12.04
C LEU A 111 -5.74 -4.54 13.16
N LEU A 112 -6.55 -5.47 13.64
CA LEU A 112 -7.52 -5.23 14.69
C LEU A 112 -6.87 -5.32 16.06
N PRO A 113 -7.30 -4.48 17.00
CA PRO A 113 -6.81 -4.56 18.38
C PRO A 113 -7.21 -5.85 19.08
#